data_130dd0037c747313fc0d2e6b800a3b07
#
_entry.id   130dd0037c747313fc0d2e6b800a3b07
#
_cell.length_a   1.000
_cell.length_b   1.000
_cell.length_c   1.000
_cell.angle_alpha   90.00
_cell.angle_beta   90.00
_cell.angle_gamma   90.00
#
_symmetry.space_group_name_H-M   'P 1'
#
loop_
_entity.id
_entity.type
_entity.pdbx_description
1 polymer ?
#
loop_
_entity_poly.entity_id
_entity_poly.type
_entity_poly.pdbx_seq_one_letter_code
_entity_poly.pdbx_strand_id
1 'polypeptide(L)'
;LNAFDKVGWAITFIYVAGAALRLARFNTQIGSVDKKFFVGLPSPAAAACVAGLVWCFHLFEPSTWLTLLTMFVVGGAGVLMVSNILYRSFKDLDLRGRVPFAAILLVVLVFVVIALDPATVLFTGFLIYALSGPVRALFRGKPRKAPGAAD
;
A
#
# COMPACT_ATOMS: atom_id res chain seq x y z
N LEU A 1 4.91 2.43 31.76
CA LEU A 1 4.81 2.11 30.33
C LEU A 1 5.33 0.69 30.13
N ASN A 2 4.42 -0.22 29.81
CA ASN A 2 4.75 -1.62 29.55
C ASN A 2 5.65 -1.71 28.30
N ALA A 3 6.41 -2.78 28.14
CA ALA A 3 7.28 -2.97 26.97
C ALA A 3 6.51 -2.89 25.64
N PHE A 4 5.27 -3.35 25.64
CA PHE A 4 4.36 -3.25 24.48
C PHE A 4 4.05 -1.80 24.08
N ASP A 5 3.89 -0.89 25.05
CA ASP A 5 3.62 0.52 24.75
C ASP A 5 4.82 1.18 24.08
N LYS A 6 6.03 0.89 24.54
CA LYS A 6 7.27 1.41 23.93
C LYS A 6 7.46 0.92 22.51
N VAL A 7 7.18 -0.35 22.24
CA VAL A 7 7.27 -0.95 20.90
C VAL A 7 6.21 -0.34 19.98
N GLY A 8 4.99 -0.15 20.49
CA GLY A 8 3.91 0.51 19.74
C GLY A 8 4.28 1.93 19.30
N TRP A 9 4.87 2.71 20.20
CA TRP A 9 5.37 4.06 19.87
C TRP A 9 6.47 4.03 18.82
N ALA A 10 7.42 3.12 18.92
CA ALA A 10 8.49 2.96 17.93
C ALA A 10 7.96 2.61 16.55
N ILE A 11 7.00 1.70 16.47
CA ILE A 11 6.36 1.29 15.20
C ILE A 11 5.56 2.44 14.59
N THR A 12 4.81 3.18 15.40
CA THR A 12 4.09 4.38 14.95
C THR A 12 5.06 5.43 14.42
N PHE A 13 6.19 5.62 15.09
CA PHE A 13 7.24 6.52 14.63
C PHE A 13 7.82 6.08 13.29
N ILE A 14 8.07 4.79 13.08
CA ILE A 14 8.54 4.24 11.79
C ILE A 14 7.52 4.55 10.68
N TYR A 15 6.23 4.42 10.95
CA TYR A 15 5.19 4.75 9.98
C TYR A 15 5.21 6.24 9.59
N VAL A 16 5.24 7.13 10.58
CA VAL A 16 5.26 8.59 10.36
C VAL A 16 6.54 9.01 9.64
N ALA A 17 7.69 8.51 10.08
CA ALA A 17 8.98 8.78 9.42
C ALA A 17 8.98 8.25 7.98
N GLY A 18 8.43 7.06 7.75
CA GLY A 18 8.29 6.48 6.41
C GLY A 18 7.42 7.36 5.48
N ALA A 19 6.32 7.89 6.00
CA ALA A 19 5.47 8.80 5.25
C ALA A 19 6.19 10.12 4.91
N ALA A 20 6.92 10.70 5.85
CA ALA A 20 7.70 11.93 5.65
C ALA A 20 8.84 11.73 4.64
N LEU A 21 9.61 10.65 4.76
CA LEU A 21 10.69 10.33 3.83
C LEU A 21 10.16 10.07 2.42
N ARG A 22 9.00 9.42 2.30
CA ARG A 22 8.35 9.22 1.02
C ARG A 22 7.93 10.53 0.37
N LEU A 23 7.36 11.46 1.15
CA LEU A 23 6.97 12.78 0.66
C LEU A 23 8.20 13.58 0.20
N ALA A 24 9.29 13.54 0.97
CA ALA A 24 10.55 14.16 0.59
C ALA A 24 11.09 13.60 -0.73
N ARG A 25 11.10 12.25 -0.87
CA ARG A 25 11.51 11.58 -2.12
C ARG A 25 10.62 11.99 -3.30
N PHE A 26 9.30 12.06 -3.11
CA PHE A 26 8.39 12.49 -4.16
C PHE A 26 8.71 13.90 -4.66
N ASN A 27 8.98 14.82 -3.75
CA ASN A 27 9.33 16.21 -4.10
C ASN A 27 10.66 16.32 -4.85
N THR A 28 11.64 15.46 -4.56
CA THR A 28 12.95 15.47 -5.26
C THR A 28 12.92 14.77 -6.62
N GLN A 29 11.96 13.91 -6.86
CA GLN A 29 11.86 13.11 -8.10
C GLN A 29 10.85 13.68 -9.12
N ILE A 30 10.29 14.86 -8.87
CA ILE A 30 9.40 15.53 -9.81
C ILE A 30 10.16 15.82 -11.10
N GLY A 31 9.83 15.08 -12.17
CA GLY A 31 10.42 15.25 -13.51
C GLY A 31 11.37 14.15 -14.00
N SER A 32 11.84 13.23 -13.14
CA SER A 32 12.85 12.24 -13.50
C SER A 32 12.35 10.79 -13.54
N VAL A 33 11.14 10.49 -13.11
CA VAL A 33 10.61 9.11 -13.03
C VAL A 33 9.50 8.89 -14.04
N ASP A 34 9.58 7.74 -14.74
CA ASP A 34 8.52 7.25 -15.61
C ASP A 34 7.19 7.20 -14.84
N LYS A 35 6.16 7.88 -15.37
CA LYS A 35 4.83 8.04 -14.72
C LYS A 35 4.06 6.73 -14.52
N LYS A 36 4.60 5.62 -15.00
CA LYS A 36 3.96 4.28 -15.00
C LYS A 36 4.10 3.52 -13.69
N PHE A 37 5.11 3.84 -12.87
CA PHE A 37 5.39 3.11 -11.64
C PHE A 37 5.60 4.07 -10.47
N PHE A 38 5.05 3.69 -9.32
CA PHE A 38 5.38 4.32 -8.05
C PHE A 38 6.50 3.55 -7.36
N VAL A 39 7.50 4.26 -6.88
CA VAL A 39 8.55 3.68 -6.02
C VAL A 39 8.06 3.72 -4.58
N GLY A 40 7.91 2.56 -3.96
CA GLY A 40 7.33 2.39 -2.63
C GLY A 40 5.79 2.41 -2.61
N LEU A 41 5.22 1.91 -1.50
CA LEU A 41 3.77 1.87 -1.28
C LEU A 41 3.18 3.28 -1.28
N PRO A 42 2.14 3.60 -2.09
CA PRO A 42 1.47 4.90 -2.04
C PRO A 42 0.95 5.25 -0.65
N SER A 43 1.23 6.49 -0.15
CA SER A 43 0.78 6.92 1.18
C SER A 43 -0.73 6.78 1.39
N PRO A 44 -1.60 7.09 0.40
CA PRO A 44 -3.04 6.84 0.54
C PRO A 44 -3.37 5.36 0.74
N ALA A 45 -2.65 4.44 0.07
CA ALA A 45 -2.88 3.01 0.23
C ALA A 45 -2.40 2.52 1.60
N ALA A 46 -1.27 3.02 2.10
CA ALA A 46 -0.80 2.73 3.45
C ALA A 46 -1.79 3.22 4.51
N ALA A 47 -2.28 4.45 4.37
CA ALA A 47 -3.28 5.02 5.26
C ALA A 47 -4.60 4.23 5.22
N ALA A 48 -5.03 3.79 4.04
CA ALA A 48 -6.23 2.97 3.88
C ALA A 48 -6.10 1.58 4.54
N CYS A 49 -4.91 0.96 4.50
CA CYS A 49 -4.64 -0.28 5.23
C CYS A 49 -4.77 -0.08 6.74
N VAL A 50 -4.19 0.99 7.29
CA VAL A 50 -4.23 1.26 8.74
C VAL A 50 -5.63 1.65 9.18
N ALA A 51 -6.30 2.56 8.47
CA ALA A 51 -7.66 2.98 8.78
C ALA A 51 -8.65 1.81 8.64
N GLY A 52 -8.52 1.00 7.60
CA GLY A 52 -9.34 -0.18 7.38
C GLY A 52 -9.18 -1.22 8.48
N LEU A 53 -7.94 -1.45 8.95
CA LEU A 53 -7.67 -2.33 10.08
C LEU A 53 -8.39 -1.83 11.35
N VAL A 54 -8.26 -0.55 11.67
CA VAL A 54 -8.93 0.05 12.83
C VAL A 54 -10.44 -0.09 12.69
N TRP A 55 -10.98 0.19 11.50
CA TRP A 55 -12.43 0.09 11.25
C TRP A 55 -12.95 -1.35 11.37
N CYS A 56 -12.23 -2.33 10.84
CA CYS A 56 -12.64 -3.74 10.95
C CYS A 56 -12.63 -4.26 12.39
N PHE A 57 -11.69 -3.78 13.20
CA PHE A 57 -11.43 -4.38 14.51
C PHE A 57 -11.80 -3.49 15.70
N HIS A 58 -12.39 -2.30 15.50
CA HIS A 58 -12.72 -1.36 16.58
C HIS A 58 -13.74 -1.91 17.60
N LEU A 59 -14.55 -2.90 17.21
CA LEU A 59 -15.54 -3.54 18.09
C LEU A 59 -15.01 -4.78 18.80
N PHE A 60 -13.79 -5.21 18.49
CA PHE A 60 -13.20 -6.38 19.12
C PHE A 60 -12.46 -5.99 20.41
N GLU A 61 -12.55 -6.83 21.43
CA GLU A 61 -11.80 -6.63 22.67
C GLU A 61 -10.29 -6.63 22.37
N PRO A 62 -9.53 -5.73 23.03
CA PRO A 62 -8.08 -5.67 22.88
C PRO A 62 -7.44 -6.99 23.27
N SER A 63 -6.84 -7.68 22.31
CA SER A 63 -6.12 -8.94 22.55
C SER A 63 -4.68 -8.81 22.10
N THR A 64 -3.79 -9.60 22.68
CA THR A 64 -2.37 -9.63 22.31
C THR A 64 -2.18 -9.91 20.83
N TRP A 65 -2.98 -10.81 20.26
CA TRP A 65 -3.00 -11.14 18.84
C TRP A 65 -3.34 -9.91 17.98
N LEU A 66 -4.38 -9.17 18.35
CA LEU A 66 -4.82 -7.97 17.61
C LEU A 66 -3.75 -6.88 17.69
N THR A 67 -3.12 -6.72 18.84
CA THR A 67 -2.00 -5.78 19.03
C THR A 67 -0.82 -6.14 18.11
N LEU A 68 -0.43 -7.41 18.06
CA LEU A 68 0.64 -7.88 17.18
C LEU A 68 0.30 -7.69 15.71
N LEU A 69 -0.94 -7.98 15.30
CA LEU A 69 -1.42 -7.76 13.93
C LEU A 69 -1.32 -6.28 13.56
N THR A 70 -1.78 -5.39 14.44
CA THR A 70 -1.73 -3.95 14.24
C THR A 70 -0.28 -3.46 14.10
N MET A 71 0.59 -3.90 14.98
CA MET A 71 2.02 -3.57 14.92
C MET A 71 2.65 -4.03 13.61
N PHE A 72 2.31 -5.23 13.14
CA PHE A 72 2.81 -5.78 11.88
C PHE A 72 2.31 -4.98 10.67
N VAL A 73 1.03 -4.64 10.62
CA VAL A 73 0.44 -3.88 9.51
C VAL A 73 0.98 -2.45 9.46
N VAL A 74 1.02 -1.75 10.61
CA VAL A 74 1.50 -0.36 10.69
C VAL A 74 3.00 -0.28 10.39
N GLY A 75 3.81 -1.13 11.02
CA GLY A 75 5.26 -1.19 10.78
C GLY A 75 5.58 -1.61 9.35
N GLY A 76 4.90 -2.63 8.84
CA GLY A 76 5.05 -3.09 7.46
C GLY A 76 4.68 -2.00 6.44
N ALA A 77 3.59 -1.28 6.64
CA ALA A 77 3.19 -0.16 5.79
C ALA A 77 4.26 0.96 5.80
N GLY A 78 4.82 1.30 6.97
CA GLY A 78 5.90 2.27 7.10
C GLY A 78 7.15 1.88 6.30
N VAL A 79 7.60 0.65 6.46
CA VAL A 79 8.76 0.10 5.73
C VAL A 79 8.49 0.03 4.23
N LEU A 80 7.31 -0.42 3.81
CA LEU A 80 6.93 -0.51 2.39
C LEU A 80 6.86 0.85 1.72
N MET A 81 6.48 1.92 2.44
CA MET A 81 6.49 3.29 1.90
C MET A 81 7.89 3.76 1.51
N VAL A 82 8.93 3.39 2.28
CA VAL A 82 10.34 3.79 2.02
C VAL A 82 11.03 2.83 1.08
N SER A 83 10.50 1.62 0.90
CA SER A 83 11.11 0.59 0.04
C SER A 83 11.22 1.05 -1.42
N ASN A 84 12.20 0.48 -2.14
CA ASN A 84 12.37 0.69 -3.59
C ASN A 84 11.53 -0.26 -4.44
N ILE A 85 10.48 -0.85 -3.87
CA ILE A 85 9.58 -1.76 -4.56
C ILE A 85 8.72 -0.96 -5.54
N LEU A 86 8.66 -1.41 -6.78
CA LEU A 86 7.87 -0.78 -7.83
C LEU A 86 6.40 -1.24 -7.74
N TYR A 87 5.51 -0.31 -7.44
CA TYR A 87 4.07 -0.53 -7.47
C TYR A 87 3.49 -0.04 -8.80
N ARG A 88 2.60 -0.83 -9.39
CA ARG A 88 1.95 -0.45 -10.65
C ARG A 88 0.98 0.71 -10.42
N SER A 89 1.15 1.76 -11.21
CA SER A 89 0.18 2.85 -11.25
C SER A 89 -1.05 2.44 -12.05
N PHE A 90 -2.25 2.70 -11.52
CA PHE A 90 -3.51 2.48 -12.25
C PHE A 90 -3.80 3.57 -13.31
N LYS A 91 -2.87 4.53 -13.51
CA LYS A 91 -3.02 5.60 -14.49
C LYS A 91 -3.02 5.13 -15.96
N ASP A 92 -2.51 3.93 -16.24
CA ASP A 92 -2.43 3.37 -17.59
C ASP A 92 -3.71 2.63 -18.03
N LEU A 93 -4.79 2.73 -17.27
CA LEU A 93 -6.10 2.32 -17.75
C LEU A 93 -6.54 3.32 -18.82
N ASP A 94 -6.18 3.03 -20.06
CA ASP A 94 -6.58 3.82 -21.22
C ASP A 94 -8.09 3.66 -21.47
N LEU A 95 -8.87 4.47 -20.75
CA LEU A 95 -10.34 4.50 -20.84
C LEU A 95 -10.81 5.26 -22.12
N ARG A 96 -9.87 5.67 -22.99
CA ARG A 96 -10.19 6.35 -24.26
C ARG A 96 -10.70 5.41 -25.35
N GLY A 97 -10.52 4.09 -25.19
CA GLY A 97 -11.16 3.09 -26.04
C GLY A 97 -12.62 2.84 -25.62
N ARG A 98 -13.39 2.16 -26.47
CA ARG A 98 -14.75 1.69 -26.13
C ARG A 98 -14.69 0.85 -24.86
N VAL A 99 -15.27 1.37 -23.77
CA VAL A 99 -15.37 0.61 -22.50
C VAL A 99 -16.31 -0.57 -22.78
N PRO A 100 -15.85 -1.81 -22.71
CA PRO A 100 -16.72 -2.96 -22.94
C PRO A 100 -17.81 -2.99 -21.86
N PHE A 101 -19.03 -3.37 -22.25
CA PHE A 101 -20.17 -3.48 -21.32
C PHE A 101 -19.82 -4.30 -20.07
N ALA A 102 -19.00 -5.34 -20.24
CA ALA A 102 -18.49 -6.16 -19.12
C ALA A 102 -17.69 -5.35 -18.09
N ALA A 103 -16.93 -4.32 -18.50
CA ALA A 103 -16.19 -3.47 -17.56
C ALA A 103 -17.13 -2.59 -16.75
N ILE A 104 -18.21 -2.07 -17.35
CA ILE A 104 -19.23 -1.30 -16.62
C ILE A 104 -19.93 -2.21 -15.60
N LEU A 105 -20.31 -3.41 -16.01
CA LEU A 105 -20.92 -4.39 -15.11
C LEU A 105 -20.00 -4.76 -13.94
N LEU A 106 -18.71 -4.95 -14.21
CA LEU A 106 -17.71 -5.23 -13.18
C LEU A 106 -17.60 -4.07 -12.18
N VAL A 107 -17.58 -2.82 -12.64
CA VAL A 107 -17.53 -1.63 -11.77
C VAL A 107 -18.76 -1.58 -10.87
N VAL A 108 -19.96 -1.78 -11.43
CA VAL A 108 -21.21 -1.81 -10.65
C VAL A 108 -21.15 -2.94 -9.61
N LEU A 109 -20.69 -4.14 -9.99
CA LEU A 109 -20.55 -5.27 -9.06
C LEU A 109 -19.59 -4.94 -7.92
N VAL A 110 -18.45 -4.30 -8.21
CA VAL A 110 -17.49 -3.87 -7.18
C VAL A 110 -18.12 -2.86 -6.23
N PHE A 111 -18.90 -1.90 -6.74
CA PHE A 111 -19.63 -0.94 -5.87
C PHE A 111 -20.68 -1.63 -4.98
N VAL A 112 -21.39 -2.61 -5.50
CA VAL A 112 -22.34 -3.41 -4.70
C VAL A 112 -21.63 -4.16 -3.58
N VAL A 113 -20.51 -4.80 -3.88
CA VAL A 113 -19.73 -5.54 -2.87
C VAL A 113 -19.19 -4.58 -1.79
N ILE A 114 -18.69 -3.40 -2.18
CA ILE A 114 -18.25 -2.37 -1.23
C ILE A 114 -19.44 -1.88 -0.38
N ALA A 115 -20.63 -1.73 -0.94
CA ALA A 115 -21.80 -1.27 -0.22
C ALA A 115 -22.30 -2.28 0.83
N LEU A 116 -22.05 -3.57 0.64
CA LEU A 116 -22.44 -4.61 1.60
C LEU A 116 -21.60 -4.58 2.88
N ASP A 117 -20.27 -4.48 2.74
CA ASP A 117 -19.33 -4.37 3.87
C ASP A 117 -18.11 -3.53 3.46
N PRO A 118 -18.21 -2.20 3.59
CA PRO A 118 -17.16 -1.30 3.15
C PRO A 118 -15.86 -1.48 3.93
N ALA A 119 -15.93 -1.80 5.22
CA ALA A 119 -14.75 -1.93 6.07
C ALA A 119 -13.87 -3.09 5.62
N THR A 120 -14.44 -4.29 5.56
CA THR A 120 -13.70 -5.52 5.21
C THR A 120 -13.25 -5.50 3.76
N VAL A 121 -14.10 -5.04 2.83
CA VAL A 121 -13.79 -5.03 1.40
C VAL A 121 -12.66 -4.06 1.08
N LEU A 122 -12.71 -2.83 1.61
CA LEU A 122 -11.65 -1.85 1.41
C LEU A 122 -10.34 -2.27 2.08
N PHE A 123 -10.40 -2.75 3.33
CA PHE A 123 -9.21 -3.23 4.04
C PHE A 123 -8.53 -4.36 3.27
N THR A 124 -9.29 -5.40 2.87
CA THR A 124 -8.77 -6.54 2.13
C THR A 124 -8.18 -6.12 0.78
N GLY A 125 -8.86 -5.24 0.04
CA GLY A 125 -8.41 -4.73 -1.24
C GLY A 125 -7.07 -3.99 -1.14
N PHE A 126 -6.94 -3.07 -0.17
CA PHE A 126 -5.70 -2.33 0.04
C PHE A 126 -4.58 -3.20 0.61
N LEU A 127 -4.91 -4.19 1.45
CA LEU A 127 -3.95 -5.16 1.97
C LEU A 127 -3.37 -6.02 0.84
N ILE A 128 -4.22 -6.54 -0.05
CA ILE A 128 -3.77 -7.30 -1.24
C ILE A 128 -2.89 -6.42 -2.13
N TYR A 129 -3.28 -5.15 -2.34
CA TYR A 129 -2.46 -4.21 -3.10
C TYR A 129 -1.09 -3.98 -2.44
N ALA A 130 -1.05 -3.76 -1.14
CA ALA A 130 0.20 -3.56 -0.39
C ALA A 130 1.12 -4.79 -0.47
N LEU A 131 0.56 -6.00 -0.35
CA LEU A 131 1.31 -7.26 -0.44
C LEU A 131 1.74 -7.59 -1.88
N SER A 132 1.05 -7.09 -2.90
CA SER A 132 1.40 -7.33 -4.30
C SER A 132 2.78 -6.81 -4.68
N GLY A 133 3.25 -5.74 -4.01
CA GLY A 133 4.59 -5.18 -4.20
C GLY A 133 5.70 -6.15 -3.82
N PRO A 134 5.81 -6.56 -2.53
CA PRO A 134 6.84 -7.50 -2.10
C PRO A 134 6.74 -8.87 -2.79
N VAL A 135 5.52 -9.37 -3.05
CA VAL A 135 5.34 -10.61 -3.80
C VAL A 135 5.95 -10.50 -5.19
N ARG A 136 5.67 -9.43 -5.92
CA ARG A 136 6.28 -9.22 -7.25
C ARG A 136 7.79 -9.02 -7.18
N ALA A 137 8.29 -8.38 -6.14
CA ALA A 137 9.73 -8.21 -5.95
C ALA A 137 10.45 -9.55 -5.72
N LEU A 138 9.81 -10.49 -5.02
CA LEU A 138 10.32 -11.86 -4.81
C LEU A 138 10.33 -12.69 -6.10
N PHE A 139 9.27 -12.59 -6.94
CA PHE A 139 9.17 -13.35 -8.18
C PHE A 139 9.92 -12.71 -9.36
N ARG A 140 10.16 -11.41 -9.35
CA ARG A 140 11.04 -10.73 -10.29
C ARG A 140 12.45 -10.76 -9.71
N GLY A 141 13.19 -11.83 -9.94
CA GLY A 141 14.64 -11.84 -9.70
C GLY A 141 15.31 -10.60 -10.32
N LYS A 142 16.32 -10.05 -9.63
CA LYS A 142 17.16 -8.87 -9.88
C LYS A 142 16.75 -7.97 -11.07
N PRO A 143 16.61 -6.67 -10.88
CA PRO A 143 16.41 -5.74 -12.00
C PRO A 143 17.55 -5.93 -12.99
N ARG A 144 17.21 -6.25 -14.22
CA ARG A 144 18.14 -6.29 -15.35
C ARG A 144 18.76 -4.89 -15.43
N LYS A 145 20.06 -4.77 -15.14
CA LYS A 145 20.83 -3.54 -15.38
C LYS A 145 20.51 -3.06 -16.79
N ALA A 146 20.15 -1.79 -16.93
CA ALA A 146 20.01 -1.17 -18.23
C ALA A 146 21.31 -1.40 -19.03
N PRO A 147 21.26 -1.86 -20.29
CA PRO A 147 22.43 -1.92 -21.15
C PRO A 147 22.74 -0.47 -21.57
N GLY A 148 23.83 0.10 -21.03
CA GLY A 148 24.27 1.43 -21.45
C GLY A 148 24.89 2.28 -20.34
N ALA A 149 25.85 1.75 -19.61
CA ALA A 149 26.87 2.53 -18.92
C ALA A 149 28.18 1.77 -19.09
N ALA A 150 28.70 1.87 -20.30
CA ALA A 150 30.10 1.60 -20.58
C ALA A 150 30.77 2.95 -20.86
N ASP A 151 31.85 3.21 -20.11
CA ASP A 151 32.86 4.25 -20.25
C ASP A 151 32.51 5.67 -19.91
#